data_a55d11c3ba22b8f1fd03c2c3067dc354
#
_entry.id   a55d11c3ba22b8f1fd03c2c3067dc354
#
_cell.length_a   1.000
_cell.length_b   1.000
_cell.length_c   1.000
_cell.angle_alpha   90.00
_cell.angle_beta   90.00
_cell.angle_gamma   90.00
#
_symmetry.space_group_name_H-M   'P 1'
#
loop_
_entity.id
_entity.type
_entity.pdbx_description
1 polymer ?
#
loop_
_entity_poly.entity_id
_entity_poly.type
_entity_poly.pdbx_seq_one_letter_code
_entity_poly.pdbx_strand_id
1 'polypeptide(L)'
;NGVLNVWLLFSSGPFWMVAGLICMVLMPLGGVALMGQELEEGNHELLLLTKLNRWSVVLGKLLTLWGLSVVTFVSILPYVVTRYLIGGVEWWHEAACAGTVLGGSAMVGAGAIGASAFSNLGARIGVFVLFMASMLGGCAPALLASAGVTKGCGILYHLTAMAAIGCYTMMGLSLARSRLRLSILCFEMKPSVMLLGLLVFAP
;
A
#
# COMPACT_ATOMS: atom_id res chain seq x y z
N ASN A 1 12.43 22.58 3.49
CA ASN A 1 11.93 22.15 4.80
C ASN A 1 11.03 20.92 4.68
N GLY A 2 11.46 19.90 3.93
CA GLY A 2 10.69 18.70 3.72
C GLY A 2 11.09 17.61 4.70
N VAL A 3 10.23 17.35 5.65
CA VAL A 3 10.35 16.23 6.56
C VAL A 3 9.24 15.27 6.20
N LEU A 4 9.54 14.02 5.92
CA LEU A 4 8.62 12.89 5.70
C LEU A 4 7.43 13.14 4.75
N ASN A 5 7.16 12.24 3.80
CA ASN A 5 5.99 12.35 2.91
C ASN A 5 4.66 12.47 3.68
N VAL A 6 4.52 11.78 4.83
CA VAL A 6 3.35 11.92 5.69
C VAL A 6 3.34 13.29 6.38
N TRP A 7 4.49 13.80 6.81
CA TRP A 7 4.63 15.14 7.37
C TRP A 7 4.37 16.21 6.31
N LEU A 8 4.75 15.96 5.08
CA LEU A 8 4.41 16.82 3.95
C LEU A 8 2.90 17.00 3.80
N LEU A 9 2.12 15.91 3.94
CA LEU A 9 0.66 15.97 3.91
C LEU A 9 0.09 16.78 5.09
N PHE A 10 0.65 16.63 6.27
CA PHE A 10 0.27 17.41 7.45
C PHE A 10 0.62 18.91 7.32
N SER A 11 1.78 19.22 6.75
CA SER A 11 2.23 20.62 6.57
C SER A 11 1.55 21.33 5.40
N SER A 12 1.00 20.58 4.44
CA SER A 12 0.34 21.11 3.23
C SER A 12 -1.11 21.55 3.46
N GLY A 13 -1.60 21.43 4.69
CA GLY A 13 -2.93 21.88 5.10
C GLY A 13 -3.97 20.75 5.16
N PRO A 14 -5.19 21.07 5.65
CA PRO A 14 -6.22 20.07 5.95
C PRO A 14 -6.70 19.30 4.73
N PHE A 15 -6.60 19.88 3.54
CA PHE A 15 -6.99 19.23 2.29
C PHE A 15 -6.22 17.93 2.04
N TRP A 16 -4.88 18.00 2.08
CA TRP A 16 -4.05 16.83 1.84
C TRP A 16 -4.14 15.78 2.95
N MET A 17 -4.41 16.21 4.19
CA MET A 17 -4.71 15.28 5.28
C MET A 17 -5.98 14.47 4.99
N VAL A 18 -7.06 15.14 4.57
CA VAL A 18 -8.34 14.47 4.27
C VAL A 18 -8.20 13.57 3.03
N ALA A 19 -7.57 14.06 1.96
CA ALA A 19 -7.32 13.27 0.76
C ALA A 19 -6.46 12.03 1.06
N GLY A 20 -5.41 12.19 1.86
CA GLY A 20 -4.56 11.07 2.31
C GLY A 20 -5.33 10.07 3.16
N LEU A 21 -6.14 10.53 4.12
CA LEU A 21 -6.96 9.65 4.97
C LEU A 21 -7.94 8.83 4.12
N ILE A 22 -8.61 9.44 3.16
CA ILE A 22 -9.57 8.73 2.29
C ILE A 22 -8.83 7.73 1.40
N CYS A 23 -7.84 8.17 0.63
CA CYS A 23 -7.20 7.34 -0.38
C CYS A 23 -6.22 6.30 0.20
N MET A 24 -5.51 6.63 1.29
CA MET A 24 -4.50 5.73 1.87
C MET A 24 -5.04 4.85 3.00
N VAL A 25 -6.15 5.24 3.66
CA VAL A 25 -6.70 4.47 4.79
C VAL A 25 -8.05 3.88 4.45
N LEU A 26 -9.06 4.72 4.18
CA LEU A 26 -10.43 4.23 4.00
C LEU A 26 -10.59 3.31 2.78
N MET A 27 -10.03 3.68 1.63
CA MET A 27 -10.14 2.87 0.42
C MET A 27 -9.42 1.52 0.54
N PRO A 28 -8.16 1.44 1.01
CA PRO A 28 -7.47 0.17 1.19
C PRO A 28 -8.07 -0.74 2.26
N LEU A 29 -8.75 -0.21 3.28
CA LEU A 29 -9.43 -1.05 4.30
C LEU A 29 -10.48 -1.99 3.67
N GLY A 30 -11.16 -1.56 2.60
CA GLY A 30 -12.03 -2.45 1.81
C GLY A 30 -11.30 -3.69 1.28
N GLY A 31 -10.01 -3.58 1.02
CA GLY A 31 -9.16 -4.69 0.55
C GLY A 31 -8.99 -5.83 1.56
N VAL A 32 -9.12 -5.56 2.85
CA VAL A 32 -8.99 -6.59 3.92
C VAL A 32 -10.09 -7.65 3.82
N ALA A 33 -11.24 -7.31 3.26
CA ALA A 33 -12.34 -8.26 3.06
C ALA A 33 -12.28 -9.00 1.71
N LEU A 34 -11.64 -8.43 0.68
CA LEU A 34 -11.73 -8.86 -0.71
C LEU A 34 -11.33 -10.32 -0.97
N MET A 35 -10.25 -10.80 -0.38
CA MET A 35 -9.83 -12.21 -0.55
C MET A 35 -10.49 -13.14 0.45
N GLY A 36 -10.88 -12.60 1.60
CA GLY A 36 -11.49 -13.39 2.66
C GLY A 36 -12.80 -14.01 2.27
N GLN A 37 -13.66 -13.26 1.59
CA GLN A 37 -14.94 -13.76 1.09
C GLN A 37 -14.76 -14.90 0.10
N GLU A 38 -13.85 -14.80 -0.86
CA GLU A 38 -13.58 -15.84 -1.84
C GLU A 38 -12.96 -17.10 -1.22
N LEU A 39 -12.13 -16.94 -0.17
CA LEU A 39 -11.57 -18.06 0.58
C LEU A 39 -12.63 -18.79 1.41
N GLU A 40 -13.58 -18.08 1.99
CA GLU A 40 -14.69 -18.64 2.77
C GLU A 40 -15.71 -19.36 1.88
N GLU A 41 -15.97 -18.83 0.67
CA GLU A 41 -16.89 -19.41 -0.30
C GLU A 41 -16.28 -20.56 -1.14
N GLY A 42 -14.97 -20.85 -1.00
CA GLY A 42 -14.26 -21.84 -1.81
C GLY A 42 -14.08 -21.49 -3.28
N ASN A 43 -14.53 -20.32 -3.70
CA ASN A 43 -14.47 -19.84 -5.09
C ASN A 43 -13.03 -19.65 -5.60
N HIS A 44 -12.05 -19.55 -4.70
CA HIS A 44 -10.62 -19.41 -5.06
C HIS A 44 -10.09 -20.67 -5.80
N GLU A 45 -10.64 -21.86 -5.55
CA GLU A 45 -10.25 -23.08 -6.26
C GLU A 45 -10.72 -23.05 -7.71
N LEU A 46 -11.94 -22.53 -7.97
CA LEU A 46 -12.46 -22.34 -9.33
C LEU A 46 -11.61 -21.34 -10.13
N LEU A 47 -11.15 -20.26 -9.49
CA LEU A 47 -10.24 -19.30 -10.12
C LEU A 47 -8.88 -19.91 -10.47
N LEU A 48 -8.35 -20.81 -9.64
CA LEU A 48 -7.08 -21.48 -9.89
C LEU A 48 -7.19 -22.64 -10.90
N LEU A 49 -8.38 -23.21 -11.10
CA LEU A 49 -8.67 -24.19 -12.17
C LEU A 49 -8.70 -23.54 -13.56
N THR A 50 -8.95 -22.23 -13.65
CA THR A 50 -8.72 -21.50 -14.89
C THR A 50 -7.21 -21.34 -15.08
N LYS A 51 -6.71 -21.27 -16.33
CA LYS A 51 -5.28 -21.09 -16.65
C LYS A 51 -4.65 -19.78 -16.11
N LEU A 52 -5.29 -19.12 -15.15
CA LEU A 52 -4.81 -17.87 -14.58
C LEU A 52 -3.64 -18.11 -13.62
N ASN A 53 -2.55 -17.38 -13.84
CA ASN A 53 -1.41 -17.39 -12.93
C ASN A 53 -1.81 -16.70 -11.61
N ARG A 54 -1.35 -17.23 -10.48
CA ARG A 54 -1.56 -16.68 -9.12
C ARG A 54 -1.20 -15.18 -9.05
N TRP A 55 -0.14 -14.76 -9.76
CA TRP A 55 0.25 -13.36 -9.86
C TRP A 55 -0.82 -12.50 -10.53
N SER A 56 -1.43 -13.00 -11.61
CA SER A 56 -2.48 -12.25 -12.33
C SER A 56 -3.70 -12.01 -11.47
N VAL A 57 -4.07 -12.99 -10.63
CA VAL A 57 -5.21 -12.85 -9.69
C VAL A 57 -4.91 -11.78 -8.63
N VAL A 58 -3.75 -11.88 -7.96
CA VAL A 58 -3.37 -10.94 -6.89
C VAL A 58 -3.18 -9.53 -7.45
N LEU A 59 -2.51 -9.41 -8.59
CA LEU A 59 -2.29 -8.12 -9.26
C LEU A 59 -3.60 -7.50 -9.74
N GLY A 60 -4.50 -8.31 -10.29
CA GLY A 60 -5.84 -7.85 -10.71
C GLY A 60 -6.62 -7.24 -9.55
N LYS A 61 -6.61 -7.89 -8.37
CA LYS A 61 -7.25 -7.36 -7.16
C LYS A 61 -6.60 -6.07 -6.66
N LEU A 62 -5.26 -6.00 -6.70
CA LEU A 62 -4.56 -4.76 -6.36
C LEU A 62 -4.96 -3.64 -7.33
N LEU A 63 -4.95 -3.91 -8.63
CA LEU A 63 -5.32 -2.92 -9.63
C LEU A 63 -6.76 -2.43 -9.48
N THR A 64 -7.69 -3.30 -9.12
CA THR A 64 -9.08 -2.92 -8.85
C THR A 64 -9.17 -2.00 -7.62
N LEU A 65 -8.54 -2.39 -6.52
CA LEU A 65 -8.56 -1.62 -5.27
C LEU A 65 -7.83 -0.29 -5.42
N TRP A 66 -6.64 -0.31 -6.03
CA TRP A 66 -5.86 0.88 -6.29
C TRP A 66 -6.51 1.78 -7.33
N GLY A 67 -7.13 1.19 -8.37
CA GLY A 67 -7.90 1.92 -9.37
C GLY A 67 -9.04 2.71 -8.76
N LEU A 68 -9.73 2.15 -7.76
CA LEU A 68 -10.75 2.87 -7.01
C LEU A 68 -10.18 4.08 -6.27
N SER A 69 -9.01 3.93 -5.63
CA SER A 69 -8.30 5.06 -5.00
C SER A 69 -7.89 6.11 -6.02
N VAL A 70 -7.42 5.69 -7.20
CA VAL A 70 -7.06 6.61 -8.31
C VAL A 70 -8.28 7.37 -8.81
N VAL A 71 -9.41 6.71 -9.04
CA VAL A 71 -10.67 7.36 -9.49
C VAL A 71 -11.14 8.37 -8.45
N THR A 72 -11.09 8.01 -7.17
CA THR A 72 -11.42 8.94 -6.08
C THR A 72 -10.48 10.14 -6.09
N PHE A 73 -9.17 9.92 -6.27
CA PHE A 73 -8.19 10.98 -6.36
C PHE A 73 -8.42 11.91 -7.57
N VAL A 74 -8.72 11.33 -8.74
CA VAL A 74 -9.05 12.12 -9.97
C VAL A 74 -10.27 12.99 -9.75
N SER A 75 -11.27 12.53 -9.00
CA SER A 75 -12.45 13.33 -8.65
C SER A 75 -12.11 14.57 -7.78
N ILE A 76 -11.03 14.50 -7.02
CA ILE A 76 -10.54 15.61 -6.19
C ILE A 76 -9.61 16.56 -6.98
N LEU A 77 -9.06 16.11 -8.10
CA LEU A 77 -8.08 16.83 -8.90
C LEU A 77 -8.51 18.24 -9.32
N PRO A 78 -9.78 18.53 -9.72
CA PRO A 78 -10.24 19.88 -10.03
C PRO A 78 -10.01 20.87 -8.89
N TYR A 79 -10.13 20.42 -7.65
CA TYR A 79 -9.88 21.27 -6.49
C TYR A 79 -8.37 21.59 -6.34
N VAL A 80 -7.50 20.65 -6.61
CA VAL A 80 -6.04 20.85 -6.61
C VAL A 80 -5.66 21.90 -7.67
N VAL A 81 -6.23 21.79 -8.87
CA VAL A 81 -6.03 22.76 -9.96
C VAL A 81 -6.51 24.17 -9.54
N THR A 82 -7.69 24.26 -8.93
CA THR A 82 -8.22 25.54 -8.44
C THR A 82 -7.30 26.16 -7.38
N ARG A 83 -6.79 25.37 -6.45
CA ARG A 83 -5.80 25.86 -5.45
C ARG A 83 -4.55 26.42 -6.11
N TYR A 84 -4.04 25.75 -7.14
CA TYR A 84 -2.89 26.22 -7.88
C TYR A 84 -3.17 27.55 -8.60
N LEU A 85 -4.34 27.69 -9.23
CA LEU A 85 -4.74 28.90 -9.97
C LEU A 85 -4.97 30.11 -9.07
N ILE A 86 -5.45 29.90 -7.84
CA ILE A 86 -5.64 30.99 -6.85
C ILE A 86 -4.28 31.55 -6.38
N GLY A 87 -3.21 30.75 -6.50
CA GLY A 87 -1.86 31.15 -6.19
C GLY A 87 -1.41 30.77 -4.77
N GLY A 88 -0.11 30.83 -4.54
CA GLY A 88 0.51 30.54 -3.25
C GLY A 88 0.97 29.10 -3.04
N VAL A 89 0.84 28.23 -4.05
CA VAL A 89 1.25 26.82 -3.96
C VAL A 89 2.22 26.48 -5.09
N GLU A 90 3.33 25.82 -4.74
CA GLU A 90 4.31 25.37 -5.73
C GLU A 90 3.85 24.08 -6.40
N TRP A 91 3.87 24.02 -7.73
CA TRP A 91 3.49 22.83 -8.51
C TRP A 91 4.20 21.55 -8.06
N TRP A 92 5.50 21.63 -7.82
CA TRP A 92 6.30 20.49 -7.39
C TRP A 92 5.86 19.93 -6.03
N HIS A 93 5.41 20.79 -5.14
CA HIS A 93 4.88 20.40 -3.84
C HIS A 93 3.54 19.64 -3.98
N GLU A 94 2.62 20.14 -4.79
CA GLU A 94 1.34 19.48 -5.05
C GLU A 94 1.54 18.13 -5.76
N ALA A 95 2.47 18.07 -6.74
CA ALA A 95 2.82 16.82 -7.42
C ALA A 95 3.44 15.78 -6.47
N ALA A 96 4.29 16.22 -5.53
CA ALA A 96 4.87 15.34 -4.52
C ALA A 96 3.80 14.80 -3.54
N CYS A 97 2.85 15.63 -3.12
CA CYS A 97 1.72 15.22 -2.30
C CYS A 97 0.84 14.19 -3.04
N ALA A 98 0.51 14.45 -4.30
CA ALA A 98 -0.25 13.53 -5.14
C ALA A 98 0.46 12.16 -5.30
N GLY A 99 1.76 12.19 -5.60
CA GLY A 99 2.58 10.98 -5.71
C GLY A 99 2.64 10.19 -4.39
N THR A 100 2.71 10.88 -3.26
CA THR A 100 2.68 10.26 -1.92
C THR A 100 1.35 9.58 -1.64
N VAL A 101 0.23 10.23 -1.94
CA VAL A 101 -1.11 9.68 -1.72
C VAL A 101 -1.34 8.46 -2.60
N LEU A 102 -1.01 8.54 -3.90
CA LEU A 102 -1.20 7.43 -4.85
C LEU A 102 -0.26 6.25 -4.57
N GLY A 103 1.02 6.54 -4.29
CA GLY A 103 1.99 5.50 -3.94
C GLY A 103 1.68 4.84 -2.60
N GLY A 104 1.33 5.63 -1.59
CA GLY A 104 0.92 5.13 -0.28
C GLY A 104 -0.36 4.30 -0.33
N SER A 105 -1.35 4.68 -1.16
CA SER A 105 -2.57 3.88 -1.35
C SER A 105 -2.29 2.52 -1.99
N ALA A 106 -1.35 2.44 -2.95
CA ALA A 106 -0.91 1.17 -3.53
C ALA A 106 -0.24 0.27 -2.49
N MET A 107 0.63 0.85 -1.66
CA MET A 107 1.38 0.15 -0.62
C MET A 107 0.45 -0.41 0.46
N VAL A 108 -0.45 0.42 1.00
CA VAL A 108 -1.43 -0.01 2.01
C VAL A 108 -2.44 -1.00 1.42
N GLY A 109 -2.88 -0.78 0.17
CA GLY A 109 -3.74 -1.70 -0.56
C GLY A 109 -3.12 -3.09 -0.76
N ALA A 110 -1.84 -3.15 -1.09
CA ALA A 110 -1.10 -4.42 -1.19
C ALA A 110 -1.01 -5.14 0.15
N GLY A 111 -0.77 -4.40 1.25
CA GLY A 111 -0.80 -4.92 2.61
C GLY A 111 -2.18 -5.46 3.02
N ALA A 112 -3.24 -4.74 2.67
CA ALA A 112 -4.61 -5.14 2.94
C ALA A 112 -4.97 -6.45 2.21
N ILE A 113 -4.61 -6.58 0.93
CA ILE A 113 -4.80 -7.80 0.15
C ILE A 113 -3.96 -8.95 0.71
N GLY A 114 -2.71 -8.67 1.12
CA GLY A 114 -1.85 -9.66 1.78
C GLY A 114 -2.46 -10.20 3.07
N ALA A 115 -3.02 -9.32 3.88
CA ALA A 115 -3.71 -9.66 5.13
C ALA A 115 -5.03 -10.42 4.88
N SER A 116 -5.80 -10.04 3.85
CA SER A 116 -7.08 -10.66 3.51
C SER A 116 -6.96 -12.14 3.10
N ALA A 117 -5.76 -12.58 2.71
CA ALA A 117 -5.47 -13.96 2.35
C ALA A 117 -5.46 -14.95 3.55
N PHE A 118 -5.68 -14.46 4.77
CA PHE A 118 -5.81 -15.31 5.97
C PHE A 118 -7.28 -15.62 6.24
N SER A 119 -7.56 -16.87 6.67
CA SER A 119 -8.93 -17.35 6.88
C SER A 119 -9.64 -16.71 8.08
N ASN A 120 -8.91 -16.49 9.18
CA ASN A 120 -9.46 -15.94 10.42
C ASN A 120 -9.45 -14.43 10.44
N LEU A 121 -10.57 -13.80 10.80
CA LEU A 121 -10.68 -12.33 10.91
C LEU A 121 -9.62 -11.74 11.85
N GLY A 122 -9.38 -12.36 13.00
CA GLY A 122 -8.34 -11.92 13.93
C GLY A 122 -6.93 -11.97 13.32
N ALA A 123 -6.62 -13.02 12.54
CA ALA A 123 -5.36 -13.13 11.82
C ALA A 123 -5.23 -12.06 10.72
N ARG A 124 -6.32 -11.75 10.00
CA ARG A 124 -6.35 -10.67 8.99
C ARG A 124 -5.98 -9.32 9.60
N ILE A 125 -6.66 -8.97 10.70
CA ILE A 125 -6.41 -7.71 11.41
C ILE A 125 -4.99 -7.69 11.97
N GLY A 126 -4.56 -8.77 12.62
CA GLY A 126 -3.21 -8.88 13.19
C GLY A 126 -2.11 -8.73 12.14
N VAL A 127 -2.23 -9.40 11.01
CA VAL A 127 -1.26 -9.30 9.90
C VAL A 127 -1.28 -7.91 9.26
N PHE A 128 -2.45 -7.29 9.11
CA PHE A 128 -2.56 -5.94 8.58
C PHE A 128 -1.90 -4.91 9.52
N VAL A 129 -2.16 -5.01 10.82
CA VAL A 129 -1.53 -4.15 11.83
C VAL A 129 -0.01 -4.36 11.86
N LEU A 130 0.46 -5.61 11.80
CA LEU A 130 1.88 -5.92 11.72
C LEU A 130 2.51 -5.33 10.45
N PHE A 131 1.84 -5.44 9.31
CA PHE A 131 2.30 -4.85 8.05
C PHE A 131 2.41 -3.32 8.17
N MET A 132 1.39 -2.66 8.73
CA MET A 132 1.40 -1.21 8.95
C MET A 132 2.50 -0.79 9.92
N ALA A 133 2.71 -1.53 11.01
CA ALA A 133 3.78 -1.26 11.97
C ALA A 133 5.17 -1.41 11.32
N SER A 134 5.39 -2.48 10.56
CA SER A 134 6.64 -2.70 9.81
C SER A 134 6.87 -1.60 8.77
N MET A 135 5.83 -1.22 8.03
CA MET A 135 5.90 -0.13 7.04
C MET A 135 6.30 1.20 7.70
N LEU A 136 5.67 1.56 8.81
CA LEU A 136 5.98 2.79 9.53
C LEU A 136 7.38 2.72 10.16
N GLY A 137 7.74 1.59 10.77
CA GLY A 137 9.05 1.37 11.39
C GLY A 137 10.21 1.35 10.40
N GLY A 138 10.01 0.79 9.21
CA GLY A 138 11.05 0.71 8.18
C GLY A 138 11.14 1.97 7.31
N CYS A 139 9.99 2.51 6.86
CA CYS A 139 10.01 3.69 5.98
C CYS A 139 10.41 4.97 6.72
N ALA A 140 9.94 5.18 7.96
CA ALA A 140 10.17 6.43 8.67
C ALA A 140 11.68 6.69 8.92
N PRO A 141 12.46 5.78 9.51
CA PRO A 141 13.88 6.01 9.74
C PRO A 141 14.68 6.11 8.43
N ALA A 142 14.34 5.33 7.40
CA ALA A 142 15.01 5.40 6.10
C ALA A 142 14.79 6.76 5.41
N LEU A 143 13.57 7.30 5.47
CA LEU A 143 13.25 8.61 4.93
C LEU A 143 13.91 9.73 5.74
N LEU A 144 13.93 9.62 7.08
CA LEU A 144 14.62 10.58 7.93
C LEU A 144 16.12 10.60 7.69
N ALA A 145 16.74 9.43 7.53
CA ALA A 145 18.17 9.33 7.24
C ALA A 145 18.50 9.96 5.88
N SER A 146 17.70 9.67 4.84
CA SER A 146 17.92 10.23 3.50
C SER A 146 17.70 11.75 3.46
N ALA A 147 16.72 12.27 4.20
CA ALA A 147 16.49 13.70 4.35
C ALA A 147 17.61 14.39 5.13
N GLY A 148 18.19 13.73 6.14
CA GLY A 148 19.33 14.23 6.90
C GLY A 148 20.59 14.38 6.04
N VAL A 149 20.89 13.42 5.18
CA VAL A 149 22.05 13.45 4.26
C VAL A 149 21.93 14.59 3.24
N THR A 150 20.74 14.83 2.70
CA THR A 150 20.52 15.83 1.62
C THR A 150 20.10 17.20 2.15
N LYS A 151 20.00 17.38 3.48
CA LYS A 151 19.49 18.59 4.13
C LYS A 151 18.12 19.05 3.59
N GLY A 152 17.28 18.08 3.23
CA GLY A 152 15.93 18.32 2.71
C GLY A 152 15.43 17.22 1.76
N CYS A 153 14.33 17.48 1.06
CA CYS A 153 13.76 16.56 0.08
C CYS A 153 14.56 16.59 -1.25
N GLY A 154 15.76 16.04 -1.22
CA GLY A 154 16.58 15.86 -2.42
C GLY A 154 16.21 14.61 -3.23
N ILE A 155 16.94 14.37 -4.32
CA ILE A 155 16.76 13.22 -5.20
C ILE A 155 16.85 11.89 -4.41
N LEU A 156 17.78 11.79 -3.47
CA LEU A 156 17.95 10.61 -2.63
C LEU A 156 16.70 10.30 -1.81
N TYR A 157 16.05 11.33 -1.25
CA TYR A 157 14.79 11.19 -0.51
C TYR A 157 13.67 10.63 -1.39
N HIS A 158 13.50 11.16 -2.60
CA HIS A 158 12.48 10.65 -3.53
C HIS A 158 12.79 9.23 -4.01
N LEU A 159 14.06 8.89 -4.25
CA LEU A 159 14.46 7.52 -4.60
C LEU A 159 14.20 6.54 -3.47
N THR A 160 14.50 6.89 -2.22
CA THR A 160 14.19 6.03 -1.06
C THR A 160 12.68 5.85 -0.87
N ALA A 161 11.89 6.91 -1.07
CA ALA A 161 10.43 6.81 -1.02
C ALA A 161 9.87 5.88 -2.11
N MET A 162 10.35 6.00 -3.35
CA MET A 162 9.96 5.12 -4.46
C MET A 162 10.37 3.67 -4.20
N ALA A 163 11.58 3.45 -3.70
CA ALA A 163 12.07 2.12 -3.34
C ALA A 163 11.22 1.50 -2.22
N ALA A 164 10.89 2.27 -1.19
CA ALA A 164 10.03 1.81 -0.08
C ALA A 164 8.63 1.42 -0.58
N ILE A 165 8.01 2.26 -1.43
CA ILE A 165 6.72 1.96 -2.04
C ILE A 165 6.80 0.64 -2.83
N GLY A 166 7.81 0.48 -3.68
CA GLY A 166 8.01 -0.74 -4.47
C GLY A 166 8.20 -1.98 -3.59
N CYS A 167 9.12 -1.92 -2.63
CA CYS A 167 9.43 -3.05 -1.73
C CYS A 167 8.22 -3.50 -0.92
N TYR A 168 7.52 -2.59 -0.24
CA TYR A 168 6.37 -2.94 0.57
C TYR A 168 5.17 -3.39 -0.26
N THR A 169 4.95 -2.81 -1.45
CA THR A 169 3.92 -3.28 -2.38
C THR A 169 4.22 -4.72 -2.83
N MET A 170 5.44 -5.03 -3.22
CA MET A 170 5.85 -6.38 -3.61
C MET A 170 5.78 -7.36 -2.43
N MET A 171 6.11 -6.92 -1.22
CA MET A 171 5.99 -7.75 -0.01
C MET A 171 4.54 -8.10 0.30
N GLY A 172 3.62 -7.14 0.24
CA GLY A 172 2.18 -7.38 0.42
C GLY A 172 1.61 -8.35 -0.62
N LEU A 173 1.95 -8.16 -1.91
CA LEU A 173 1.54 -9.06 -2.99
C LEU A 173 2.13 -10.46 -2.85
N SER A 174 3.40 -10.57 -2.43
CA SER A 174 4.07 -11.85 -2.19
C SER A 174 3.41 -12.62 -1.05
N LEU A 175 2.99 -11.90 0.02
CA LEU A 175 2.24 -12.48 1.13
C LEU A 175 0.90 -13.04 0.64
N ALA A 176 0.14 -12.27 -0.14
CA ALA A 176 -1.12 -12.73 -0.75
C ALA A 176 -0.91 -13.97 -1.64
N ARG A 177 0.08 -13.92 -2.54
CA ARG A 177 0.42 -15.04 -3.42
C ARG A 177 0.77 -16.32 -2.66
N SER A 178 1.51 -16.19 -1.56
CA SER A 178 1.96 -17.35 -0.77
C SER A 178 0.81 -18.14 -0.15
N ARG A 179 -0.35 -17.51 0.03
CA ARG A 179 -1.55 -18.12 0.60
C ARG A 179 -2.54 -18.67 -0.42
N LEU A 180 -2.45 -18.23 -1.68
CA LEU A 180 -3.24 -18.78 -2.78
C LEU A 180 -2.68 -20.15 -3.18
N ARG A 181 -3.17 -21.24 -2.55
CA ARG A 181 -2.77 -22.61 -2.84
C ARG A 181 -3.99 -23.45 -3.18
N LEU A 182 -3.82 -24.36 -4.13
CA LEU A 182 -4.75 -25.47 -4.33
C LEU A 182 -4.66 -26.41 -3.14
N SER A 183 -5.79 -26.81 -2.57
CA SER A 183 -5.82 -27.72 -1.41
C SER A 183 -5.16 -29.08 -1.70
N ILE A 184 -5.04 -29.43 -2.99
CA ILE A 184 -4.43 -30.68 -3.49
C ILE A 184 -2.89 -30.70 -3.34
N LEU A 185 -2.24 -29.55 -3.22
CA LEU A 185 -0.78 -29.41 -3.13
C LEU A 185 -0.32 -29.19 -1.67
N CYS A 186 -0.62 -30.15 -0.79
CA CYS A 186 -0.23 -30.08 0.63
C CYS A 186 1.29 -30.09 0.90
N PHE A 187 2.12 -30.38 -0.09
CA PHE A 187 3.58 -30.58 0.06
C PHE A 187 4.43 -29.30 -0.15
N GLU A 188 3.86 -28.20 -0.57
CA GLU A 188 4.65 -26.96 -0.73
C GLU A 188 4.95 -26.32 0.63
N MET A 189 6.22 -25.97 0.87
CA MET A 189 6.66 -25.21 2.05
C MET A 189 5.81 -23.95 2.22
N LYS A 190 5.49 -23.59 3.47
CA LYS A 190 4.69 -22.41 3.82
C LYS A 190 5.57 -21.13 3.82
N PRO A 191 5.83 -20.46 2.67
CA PRO A 191 6.68 -19.28 2.63
C PRO A 191 6.08 -18.07 3.39
N SER A 192 4.80 -18.13 3.75
CA SER A 192 4.14 -17.09 4.53
C SER A 192 4.74 -16.87 5.91
N VAL A 193 5.28 -17.93 6.55
CA VAL A 193 5.94 -17.81 7.86
C VAL A 193 7.25 -17.03 7.72
N MET A 194 8.00 -17.26 6.65
CA MET A 194 9.22 -16.52 6.35
C MET A 194 8.94 -15.05 6.05
N LEU A 195 7.88 -14.76 5.29
CA LEU A 195 7.47 -13.39 4.98
C LEU A 195 6.96 -12.63 6.22
N LEU A 196 6.23 -13.32 7.11
CA LEU A 196 5.83 -12.75 8.40
C LEU A 196 7.04 -12.50 9.30
N GLY A 197 8.02 -13.39 9.30
CA GLY A 197 9.29 -13.18 9.99
C GLY A 197 10.02 -11.93 9.46
N LEU A 198 10.11 -11.78 8.14
CA LEU A 198 10.70 -10.58 7.53
C LEU A 198 9.97 -9.30 7.93
N LEU A 199 8.64 -9.31 8.04
CA LEU A 199 7.87 -8.16 8.53
C LEU A 199 8.24 -7.75 9.97
N VAL A 200 8.62 -8.70 10.80
CA VAL A 200 9.03 -8.43 12.20
C VAL A 200 10.47 -7.93 12.28
N PHE A 201 11.37 -8.44 11.43
CA PHE A 201 12.82 -8.17 11.50
C PHE A 201 13.31 -7.12 10.49
N ALA A 202 12.48 -6.65 9.57
CA ALA A 202 12.87 -5.67 8.54
C ALA A 202 12.89 -4.18 8.98
N PRO A 203 12.18 -3.76 10.07
CA PRO A 203 12.26 -2.38 10.54
C PRO A 203 13.60 -1.98 11.11
#